data_6b0d5be895b613244a6ea57df35eac7c
#
_entry.id   6b0d5be895b613244a6ea57df35eac7c
#
_cell.length_a   1.000
_cell.length_b   1.000
_cell.length_c   1.000
_cell.angle_alpha   90.00
_cell.angle_beta   90.00
_cell.angle_gamma   90.00
#
_symmetry.space_group_name_H-M   'P 1'
#
loop_
_entity.id
_entity.type
_entity.pdbx_description
1 polymer ?
#
loop_
_entity_poly.entity_id
_entity_poly.type
_entity_poly.pdbx_seq_one_letter_code
_entity_poly.pdbx_strand_id
1 'polypeptide(L)'
;MRERFKRWQPKIRINKWWVMGAIATPVFFWMVWWLWLLPNRSLQPDDGRLAPNERATLAHQHRETLVSDLGTIAAVVGGVFLLLNFRTAKRNETADFSGADFSGADLNGANLNGADLNSADFCEANLSEANLSGADLSGASLNGANLSGANLSGASLSGANLKCANLNGADLNGAELRYANLSGADLRYANLSRAGLKCANLSGADLNCALISNANLSNANLSGALLFFINSREVLNLEPLQLKAKPSPFLCNVALPAYSQQPNVNPNRDCDRIPQLLSARYDISLEEAQGIVDEARQHRWD
;
A
#
# COMPACT_ATOMS: atom_id res chain seq x y z
N MET A 1 35.76 -65.53 -1.03
CA MET A 1 34.86 -64.70 -1.88
C MET A 1 33.65 -64.27 -1.09
N ARG A 2 33.90 -63.50 0.00
CA ARG A 2 32.86 -62.88 0.81
C ARG A 2 33.38 -61.51 1.19
N GLU A 3 33.07 -60.45 0.39
CA GLU A 3 33.16 -59.05 0.78
C GLU A 3 33.07 -58.18 -0.47
N ARG A 4 31.88 -57.99 -1.02
CA ARG A 4 31.54 -56.88 -1.92
C ARG A 4 30.04 -56.77 -2.17
N PHE A 5 29.26 -56.61 -1.09
CA PHE A 5 27.90 -56.04 -1.16
C PHE A 5 27.67 -55.14 0.04
N LYS A 6 28.47 -54.07 0.15
CA LYS A 6 28.10 -52.92 1.01
C LYS A 6 27.24 -51.97 0.21
N ARG A 7 25.95 -52.15 0.39
CA ARG A 7 24.90 -51.14 0.55
C ARG A 7 25.07 -49.84 -0.22
N TRP A 8 24.48 -49.77 -1.37
CA TRP A 8 23.92 -48.57 -1.92
C TRP A 8 22.55 -48.35 -1.26
N GLN A 9 22.50 -47.59 -0.15
CA GLN A 9 21.25 -47.04 0.37
C GLN A 9 21.15 -45.59 -0.14
N PRO A 10 20.19 -45.26 -1.02
CA PRO A 10 19.92 -43.88 -1.30
C PRO A 10 19.40 -43.24 -0.02
N LYS A 11 20.13 -42.27 0.53
CA LYS A 11 19.62 -41.38 1.56
C LYS A 11 18.53 -40.52 0.92
N ILE A 12 17.31 -40.99 0.93
CA ILE A 12 16.14 -40.19 0.62
C ILE A 12 16.07 -39.19 1.78
N ARG A 13 16.61 -37.99 1.58
CA ARG A 13 16.29 -36.83 2.39
C ARG A 13 14.83 -36.48 2.10
N ILE A 14 13.91 -37.08 2.84
CA ILE A 14 12.54 -36.62 2.89
C ILE A 14 12.60 -35.21 3.48
N ASN A 15 12.40 -34.23 2.62
CA ASN A 15 12.30 -32.84 3.04
C ASN A 15 11.07 -32.75 3.96
N LYS A 16 11.27 -32.39 5.22
CA LYS A 16 10.21 -32.32 6.24
C LYS A 16 9.03 -31.44 5.79
N TRP A 17 9.27 -30.55 4.86
CA TRP A 17 8.29 -29.66 4.24
C TRP A 17 7.26 -30.40 3.37
N TRP A 18 7.66 -31.46 2.67
CA TRP A 18 6.72 -32.29 1.89
C TRP A 18 5.72 -33.04 2.78
N VAL A 19 6.15 -33.45 3.95
CA VAL A 19 5.28 -34.17 4.90
C VAL A 19 4.29 -33.18 5.55
N MET A 20 4.69 -31.95 5.84
CA MET A 20 3.78 -30.93 6.40
C MET A 20 2.79 -30.43 5.35
N GLY A 21 3.21 -30.20 4.10
CA GLY A 21 2.30 -29.86 2.99
C GLY A 21 1.30 -30.98 2.68
N ALA A 22 1.73 -32.24 2.73
CA ALA A 22 0.86 -33.39 2.47
C ALA A 22 -0.19 -33.63 3.56
N ILE A 23 0.01 -33.11 4.79
CA ILE A 23 -0.95 -33.23 5.90
C ILE A 23 -1.83 -31.97 5.99
N ALA A 24 -1.28 -30.78 5.74
CA ALA A 24 -2.02 -29.52 5.84
C ALA A 24 -3.09 -29.37 4.74
N THR A 25 -2.80 -29.79 3.51
CA THR A 25 -3.76 -29.70 2.40
C THR A 25 -5.03 -30.54 2.61
N PRO A 26 -4.97 -31.83 2.96
CA PRO A 26 -6.20 -32.60 3.18
C PRO A 26 -6.99 -32.13 4.40
N VAL A 27 -6.34 -31.65 5.46
CA VAL A 27 -7.02 -31.08 6.64
C VAL A 27 -7.73 -29.78 6.27
N PHE A 28 -7.11 -28.92 5.47
CA PHE A 28 -7.72 -27.70 4.97
C PHE A 28 -8.93 -28.01 4.07
N PHE A 29 -8.78 -28.91 3.09
CA PHE A 29 -9.89 -29.33 2.23
C PHE A 29 -11.00 -30.02 3.01
N TRP A 30 -10.67 -30.81 4.03
CA TRP A 30 -11.64 -31.46 4.90
C TRP A 30 -12.40 -30.44 5.77
N MET A 31 -11.71 -29.42 6.27
CA MET A 31 -12.31 -28.34 7.06
C MET A 31 -13.23 -27.45 6.20
N VAL A 32 -12.79 -27.08 4.99
CA VAL A 32 -13.59 -26.33 4.02
C VAL A 32 -14.82 -27.15 3.59
N TRP A 33 -14.64 -28.45 3.31
CA TRP A 33 -15.73 -29.35 2.97
C TRP A 33 -16.69 -29.55 4.15
N TRP A 34 -16.21 -29.62 5.36
CA TRP A 34 -17.01 -29.71 6.57
C TRP A 34 -17.79 -28.44 6.86
N LEU A 35 -17.16 -27.26 6.69
CA LEU A 35 -17.80 -25.93 6.76
C LEU A 35 -18.86 -25.77 5.66
N TRP A 36 -18.61 -26.30 4.47
CA TRP A 36 -19.58 -26.26 3.37
C TRP A 36 -20.80 -27.15 3.62
N LEU A 37 -20.64 -28.21 4.37
CA LEU A 37 -21.73 -29.11 4.79
C LEU A 37 -22.54 -28.62 5.99
N LEU A 38 -21.99 -27.70 6.82
CA LEU A 38 -22.68 -27.16 8.00
C LEU A 38 -24.01 -26.47 7.67
N PRO A 39 -24.13 -25.61 6.66
CA PRO A 39 -25.40 -24.96 6.30
C PRO A 39 -26.46 -25.97 5.81
N ASN A 40 -26.03 -27.06 5.17
CA ASN A 40 -26.95 -28.09 4.70
C ASN A 40 -27.51 -28.98 5.80
N ARG A 41 -26.86 -29.02 6.98
CA ARG A 41 -27.37 -29.81 8.12
C ARG A 41 -28.30 -29.00 9.03
N SER A 42 -28.16 -27.67 9.06
CA SER A 42 -29.06 -26.80 9.83
C SER A 42 -30.38 -26.46 9.11
N LEU A 43 -30.44 -26.76 7.81
CA LEU A 43 -31.67 -26.62 7.00
C LEU A 43 -32.32 -27.99 6.85
N GLN A 44 -32.64 -28.67 7.97
CA GLN A 44 -33.61 -29.78 7.90
C GLN A 44 -35.01 -29.23 7.55
N PRO A 45 -35.73 -29.86 6.63
CA PRO A 45 -36.94 -29.34 6.03
C PRO A 45 -38.19 -29.60 6.91
N ASP A 46 -38.22 -29.07 8.11
CA ASP A 46 -39.39 -29.31 8.95
C ASP A 46 -40.12 -28.05 9.45
N ASP A 47 -39.78 -26.88 8.93
CA ASP A 47 -40.57 -25.67 9.16
C ASP A 47 -41.17 -25.15 7.85
N GLY A 48 -42.34 -25.67 7.50
CA GLY A 48 -43.19 -25.22 6.39
C GLY A 48 -43.70 -23.77 6.52
N ARG A 49 -42.94 -22.88 7.20
CA ARG A 49 -43.34 -21.51 7.55
C ARG A 49 -42.64 -20.42 6.75
N LEU A 50 -41.58 -20.70 5.98
CA LEU A 50 -40.88 -19.68 5.23
C LEU A 50 -41.18 -19.75 3.74
N ALA A 51 -41.51 -18.62 3.15
CA ALA A 51 -41.78 -18.49 1.72
C ALA A 51 -40.48 -18.72 0.89
N PRO A 52 -40.58 -19.19 -0.37
CA PRO A 52 -39.41 -19.50 -1.21
C PRO A 52 -38.42 -18.32 -1.40
N ASN A 53 -38.93 -17.08 -1.42
CA ASN A 53 -38.18 -15.84 -1.49
C ASN A 53 -37.40 -15.54 -0.20
N GLU A 54 -37.95 -15.88 0.97
CA GLU A 54 -37.27 -15.70 2.26
C GLU A 54 -36.16 -16.73 2.45
N ARG A 55 -36.32 -17.94 1.92
CA ARG A 55 -35.26 -18.97 1.90
C ARG A 55 -34.10 -18.55 0.98
N ALA A 56 -34.39 -17.93 -0.17
CA ALA A 56 -33.36 -17.42 -1.09
C ALA A 56 -32.57 -16.26 -0.50
N THR A 57 -33.25 -15.35 0.24
CA THR A 57 -32.59 -14.21 0.91
C THR A 57 -31.70 -14.66 2.06
N LEU A 58 -32.19 -15.60 2.89
CA LEU A 58 -31.39 -16.19 3.97
C LEU A 58 -30.18 -16.97 3.44
N ALA A 59 -30.34 -17.73 2.36
CA ALA A 59 -29.24 -18.44 1.73
C ALA A 59 -28.20 -17.48 1.10
N HIS A 60 -28.65 -16.34 0.58
CA HIS A 60 -27.75 -15.29 0.06
C HIS A 60 -27.00 -14.61 1.20
N GLN A 61 -27.67 -14.22 2.26
CA GLN A 61 -27.10 -13.60 3.44
C GLN A 61 -26.06 -14.51 4.14
N HIS A 62 -26.35 -15.82 4.24
CA HIS A 62 -25.38 -16.80 4.77
C HIS A 62 -24.18 -17.01 3.85
N ARG A 63 -24.33 -16.89 2.53
CA ARG A 63 -23.21 -16.95 1.59
C ARG A 63 -22.30 -15.74 1.71
N GLU A 64 -22.84 -14.53 1.86
CA GLU A 64 -22.05 -13.32 2.07
C GLU A 64 -21.30 -13.36 3.39
N THR A 65 -21.93 -13.84 4.48
CA THR A 65 -21.27 -14.02 5.78
C THR A 65 -20.16 -15.08 5.69
N LEU A 66 -20.39 -16.20 5.00
CA LEU A 66 -19.36 -17.23 4.79
C LEU A 66 -18.19 -16.76 3.92
N VAL A 67 -18.45 -15.94 2.90
CA VAL A 67 -17.40 -15.35 2.07
C VAL A 67 -16.58 -14.35 2.88
N SER A 68 -17.22 -13.56 3.75
CA SER A 68 -16.53 -12.67 4.69
C SER A 68 -15.71 -13.46 5.72
N ASP A 69 -16.27 -14.53 6.28
CA ASP A 69 -15.57 -15.39 7.26
C ASP A 69 -14.41 -16.18 6.62
N LEU A 70 -14.56 -16.61 5.37
CA LEU A 70 -13.48 -17.25 4.59
C LEU A 70 -12.37 -16.26 4.26
N GLY A 71 -12.70 -14.99 3.98
CA GLY A 71 -11.71 -13.91 3.83
C GLY A 71 -10.92 -13.70 5.11
N THR A 72 -11.59 -13.68 6.25
CA THR A 72 -10.96 -13.56 7.59
C THR A 72 -10.09 -14.78 7.91
N ILE A 73 -10.53 -15.99 7.56
CA ILE A 73 -9.76 -17.23 7.74
C ILE A 73 -8.53 -17.25 6.82
N ALA A 74 -8.66 -16.78 5.58
CA ALA A 74 -7.54 -16.65 4.66
C ALA A 74 -6.50 -15.62 5.16
N ALA A 75 -6.96 -14.50 5.73
CA ALA A 75 -6.09 -13.51 6.37
C ALA A 75 -5.41 -14.08 7.63
N VAL A 76 -6.10 -14.87 8.45
CA VAL A 76 -5.52 -15.55 9.62
C VAL A 76 -4.54 -16.64 9.20
N VAL A 77 -4.86 -17.44 8.17
CA VAL A 77 -3.96 -18.47 7.65
C VAL A 77 -2.77 -17.84 6.95
N GLY A 78 -2.96 -16.76 6.19
CA GLY A 78 -1.90 -15.93 5.64
C GLY A 78 -1.02 -15.33 6.74
N GLY A 79 -1.62 -14.76 7.77
CA GLY A 79 -0.92 -14.24 8.94
C GLY A 79 -0.15 -15.30 9.73
N VAL A 80 -0.68 -16.51 9.89
CA VAL A 80 0.03 -17.66 10.51
C VAL A 80 1.17 -18.13 9.60
N PHE A 81 0.98 -18.15 8.29
CA PHE A 81 2.03 -18.48 7.31
C PHE A 81 3.15 -17.43 7.34
N LEU A 82 2.79 -16.14 7.41
CA LEU A 82 3.72 -15.04 7.67
C LEU A 82 4.50 -15.25 8.97
N LEU A 83 3.83 -15.51 10.09
CA LEU A 83 4.46 -15.72 11.40
C LEU A 83 5.38 -16.95 11.42
N LEU A 84 5.04 -18.02 10.71
CA LEU A 84 5.88 -19.22 10.61
C LEU A 84 7.13 -18.94 9.76
N ASN A 85 7.02 -18.18 8.67
CA ASN A 85 8.16 -17.75 7.87
C ASN A 85 9.07 -16.76 8.63
N PHE A 86 8.51 -15.86 9.43
CA PHE A 86 9.29 -14.98 10.30
C PHE A 86 10.11 -15.73 11.35
N ARG A 87 9.65 -16.86 11.86
CA ARG A 87 10.43 -17.69 12.80
C ARG A 87 11.57 -18.44 12.12
N THR A 88 11.46 -18.73 10.81
CA THR A 88 12.54 -19.36 10.03
C THR A 88 13.54 -18.38 9.45
N ALA A 89 13.15 -17.12 9.21
CA ALA A 89 14.01 -16.03 8.74
C ALA A 89 15.12 -15.58 9.72
N LYS A 90 15.31 -16.29 10.83
CA LYS A 90 16.41 -16.04 11.78
C LYS A 90 17.80 -16.41 11.24
N ARG A 91 17.92 -16.71 9.94
CA ARG A 91 19.17 -17.05 9.25
C ARG A 91 19.28 -16.24 7.95
N ASN A 92 19.56 -14.95 8.00
CA ASN A 92 20.03 -14.10 6.87
C ASN A 92 19.33 -14.28 5.49
N GLU A 93 18.14 -14.87 5.44
CA GLU A 93 17.34 -15.02 4.24
C GLU A 93 16.18 -14.04 4.35
N THR A 94 16.07 -13.12 3.40
CA THR A 94 14.90 -12.23 3.25
C THR A 94 13.67 -13.08 2.99
N ALA A 95 12.54 -12.71 3.59
CA ALA A 95 11.28 -13.39 3.30
C ALA A 95 10.89 -13.13 1.83
N ASP A 96 10.72 -14.21 1.06
CA ASP A 96 10.33 -14.14 -0.34
C ASP A 96 8.80 -14.29 -0.45
N PHE A 97 8.13 -13.21 -0.84
CA PHE A 97 6.69 -13.11 -1.11
C PHE A 97 6.45 -12.55 -2.52
N SER A 98 7.42 -12.72 -3.42
CA SER A 98 7.31 -12.21 -4.78
C SER A 98 6.07 -12.79 -5.49
N GLY A 99 5.27 -11.90 -6.09
CA GLY A 99 4.02 -12.25 -6.75
C GLY A 99 2.91 -12.78 -5.83
N ALA A 100 3.06 -12.69 -4.50
CA ALA A 100 2.02 -13.13 -3.57
C ALA A 100 0.78 -12.23 -3.64
N ASP A 101 -0.40 -12.81 -3.42
CA ASP A 101 -1.68 -12.11 -3.35
C ASP A 101 -2.01 -11.79 -1.88
N PHE A 102 -2.00 -10.49 -1.55
CA PHE A 102 -2.38 -9.89 -0.28
C PHE A 102 -3.54 -8.91 -0.46
N SER A 103 -4.30 -9.01 -1.56
CA SER A 103 -5.40 -8.10 -1.85
C SER A 103 -6.44 -8.13 -0.71
N GLY A 104 -6.82 -6.94 -0.22
CA GLY A 104 -7.73 -6.77 0.91
C GLY A 104 -7.23 -7.31 2.25
N ALA A 105 -5.97 -7.79 2.35
CA ALA A 105 -5.45 -8.33 3.60
C ALA A 105 -5.28 -7.25 4.68
N ASP A 106 -5.50 -7.63 5.94
CA ASP A 106 -5.14 -6.79 7.08
C ASP A 106 -3.73 -7.12 7.56
N LEU A 107 -2.79 -6.23 7.23
CA LEU A 107 -1.38 -6.28 7.56
C LEU A 107 -0.97 -5.08 8.44
N ASN A 108 -1.93 -4.52 9.20
CA ASN A 108 -1.66 -3.41 10.11
C ASN A 108 -0.52 -3.75 11.07
N GLY A 109 0.48 -2.86 11.16
CA GLY A 109 1.64 -3.03 12.01
C GLY A 109 2.54 -4.23 11.66
N ALA A 110 2.33 -4.90 10.51
CA ALA A 110 3.13 -6.04 10.10
C ALA A 110 4.62 -5.67 9.93
N ASN A 111 5.51 -6.58 10.30
CA ASN A 111 6.94 -6.40 10.05
C ASN A 111 7.36 -7.14 8.77
N LEU A 112 7.51 -6.39 7.69
CA LEU A 112 7.94 -6.82 6.35
C LEU A 112 9.29 -6.19 5.97
N ASN A 113 10.10 -5.82 6.97
CA ASN A 113 11.42 -5.23 6.74
C ASN A 113 12.31 -6.11 5.86
N GLY A 114 12.82 -5.53 4.77
CA GLY A 114 13.71 -6.19 3.83
C GLY A 114 13.08 -7.36 3.05
N ALA A 115 11.76 -7.57 3.13
CA ALA A 115 11.08 -8.65 2.40
C ALA A 115 11.14 -8.44 0.88
N ASP A 116 11.23 -9.53 0.13
CA ASP A 116 10.98 -9.53 -1.30
C ASP A 116 9.47 -9.61 -1.55
N LEU A 117 8.92 -8.51 -2.03
CA LEU A 117 7.50 -8.29 -2.33
C LEU A 117 7.33 -7.87 -3.79
N ASN A 118 8.33 -8.18 -4.63
CA ASN A 118 8.32 -7.84 -6.04
C ASN A 118 7.05 -8.37 -6.71
N SER A 119 6.35 -7.50 -7.43
CA SER A 119 5.12 -7.83 -8.16
C SER A 119 3.98 -8.39 -7.28
N ALA A 120 4.05 -8.31 -5.95
CA ALA A 120 2.97 -8.73 -5.06
C ALA A 120 1.73 -7.85 -5.23
N ASP A 121 0.55 -8.43 -4.97
CA ASP A 121 -0.72 -7.70 -5.02
C ASP A 121 -1.18 -7.33 -3.60
N PHE A 122 -1.26 -6.03 -3.33
CA PHE A 122 -1.76 -5.41 -2.10
C PHE A 122 -2.94 -4.49 -2.40
N CYS A 123 -3.69 -4.71 -3.49
CA CYS A 123 -4.86 -3.89 -3.78
C CYS A 123 -5.80 -3.86 -2.58
N GLU A 124 -6.15 -2.62 -2.14
CA GLU A 124 -7.06 -2.38 -1.01
C GLU A 124 -6.61 -2.99 0.35
N ALA A 125 -5.37 -3.47 0.45
CA ALA A 125 -4.83 -4.01 1.70
C ALA A 125 -4.65 -2.91 2.76
N ASN A 126 -4.76 -3.30 4.04
CA ASN A 126 -4.44 -2.45 5.17
C ASN A 126 -2.99 -2.71 5.63
N LEU A 127 -2.08 -1.83 5.27
CA LEU A 127 -0.66 -1.81 5.64
C LEU A 127 -0.34 -0.63 6.58
N SER A 128 -1.36 -0.07 7.27
CA SER A 128 -1.14 1.04 8.19
C SER A 128 -0.14 0.65 9.27
N GLU A 129 0.79 1.57 9.58
CA GLU A 129 1.86 1.37 10.56
C GLU A 129 2.80 0.18 10.28
N ALA A 130 2.70 -0.48 9.13
CA ALA A 130 3.57 -1.60 8.76
C ALA A 130 5.03 -1.14 8.58
N ASN A 131 5.98 -2.00 8.95
CA ASN A 131 7.39 -1.80 8.68
C ASN A 131 7.80 -2.49 7.37
N LEU A 132 7.94 -1.71 6.32
CA LEU A 132 8.37 -2.11 4.96
C LEU A 132 9.76 -1.54 4.64
N SER A 133 10.54 -1.13 5.66
CA SER A 133 11.84 -0.51 5.42
C SER A 133 12.79 -1.46 4.67
N GLY A 134 13.39 -0.95 3.60
CA GLY A 134 14.28 -1.72 2.73
C GLY A 134 13.64 -2.88 1.95
N ALA A 135 12.30 -3.03 1.99
CA ALA A 135 11.61 -4.07 1.22
C ALA A 135 11.68 -3.81 -0.29
N ASP A 136 11.65 -4.85 -1.10
CA ASP A 136 11.49 -4.75 -2.55
C ASP A 136 10.03 -4.89 -2.95
N LEU A 137 9.38 -3.78 -3.26
CA LEU A 137 8.01 -3.66 -3.75
C LEU A 137 7.98 -3.28 -5.24
N SER A 138 9.07 -3.56 -5.98
CA SER A 138 9.16 -3.21 -7.39
C SER A 138 8.05 -3.87 -8.19
N GLY A 139 7.30 -3.09 -8.95
CA GLY A 139 6.17 -3.56 -9.74
C GLY A 139 4.94 -4.02 -8.93
N ALA A 140 4.95 -3.93 -7.60
CA ALA A 140 3.82 -4.32 -6.76
C ALA A 140 2.56 -3.48 -7.05
N SER A 141 1.40 -4.08 -6.87
CA SER A 141 0.10 -3.43 -6.96
C SER A 141 -0.36 -3.00 -5.56
N LEU A 142 -0.41 -1.70 -5.31
CA LEU A 142 -0.81 -1.08 -4.04
C LEU A 142 -2.00 -0.13 -4.26
N ASN A 143 -2.79 -0.39 -5.31
CA ASN A 143 -3.92 0.46 -5.66
C ASN A 143 -4.95 0.49 -4.52
N GLY A 144 -5.27 1.69 -4.03
CA GLY A 144 -6.21 1.88 -2.93
C GLY A 144 -5.74 1.35 -1.57
N ALA A 145 -4.50 0.84 -1.44
CA ALA A 145 -3.98 0.35 -0.17
C ALA A 145 -3.89 1.45 0.88
N ASN A 146 -4.10 1.09 2.14
CA ASN A 146 -3.86 1.96 3.28
C ASN A 146 -2.45 1.75 3.84
N LEU A 147 -1.55 2.70 3.61
CA LEU A 147 -0.16 2.74 4.06
C LEU A 147 0.06 3.88 5.07
N SER A 148 -1.01 4.37 5.73
CA SER A 148 -0.88 5.49 6.66
C SER A 148 0.07 5.16 7.81
N GLY A 149 1.04 6.04 8.05
CA GLY A 149 2.07 5.85 9.08
C GLY A 149 3.05 4.70 8.81
N ALA A 150 2.99 4.02 7.66
CA ALA A 150 3.91 2.93 7.33
C ALA A 150 5.36 3.43 7.18
N ASN A 151 6.31 2.59 7.56
CA ASN A 151 7.73 2.82 7.32
C ASN A 151 8.18 2.15 6.02
N LEU A 152 8.40 2.93 4.98
CA LEU A 152 8.89 2.54 3.65
C LEU A 152 10.32 3.08 3.40
N SER A 153 11.05 3.45 4.47
CA SER A 153 12.37 4.05 4.31
C SER A 153 13.34 3.12 3.57
N GLY A 154 13.95 3.64 2.51
CA GLY A 154 14.86 2.89 1.65
C GLY A 154 14.22 1.74 0.86
N ALA A 155 12.90 1.60 0.84
CA ALA A 155 12.21 0.57 0.06
C ALA A 155 12.33 0.83 -1.45
N SER A 156 12.35 -0.24 -2.26
CA SER A 156 12.22 -0.16 -3.71
C SER A 156 10.75 -0.26 -4.11
N LEU A 157 10.22 0.80 -4.71
CA LEU A 157 8.86 0.91 -5.24
C LEU A 157 8.88 1.23 -6.74
N SER A 158 9.98 0.87 -7.41
CA SER A 158 10.17 1.19 -8.82
C SER A 158 9.08 0.52 -9.67
N GLY A 159 8.32 1.31 -10.43
CA GLY A 159 7.21 0.83 -11.25
C GLY A 159 5.97 0.35 -10.47
N ALA A 160 5.94 0.48 -9.14
CA ALA A 160 4.79 0.08 -8.34
C ALA A 160 3.55 0.93 -8.65
N ASN A 161 2.37 0.33 -8.51
CA ASN A 161 1.09 1.02 -8.69
C ASN A 161 0.47 1.40 -7.33
N LEU A 162 0.65 2.66 -6.93
CA LEU A 162 0.12 3.28 -5.70
C LEU A 162 -1.06 4.22 -6.00
N LYS A 163 -1.78 3.98 -7.08
CA LYS A 163 -2.92 4.83 -7.45
C LYS A 163 -3.94 4.87 -6.32
N CYS A 164 -4.34 6.08 -5.91
CA CYS A 164 -5.30 6.30 -4.83
C CYS A 164 -4.92 5.68 -3.47
N ALA A 165 -3.66 5.28 -3.26
CA ALA A 165 -3.19 4.77 -1.98
C ALA A 165 -3.19 5.88 -0.91
N ASN A 166 -3.46 5.50 0.34
CA ASN A 166 -3.32 6.37 1.49
C ASN A 166 -1.92 6.22 2.09
N LEU A 167 -1.07 7.21 1.88
CA LEU A 167 0.30 7.31 2.39
C LEU A 167 0.44 8.43 3.43
N ASN A 168 -0.67 8.82 4.06
CA ASN A 168 -0.67 9.90 5.05
C ASN A 168 0.29 9.60 6.20
N GLY A 169 1.25 10.49 6.42
CA GLY A 169 2.26 10.34 7.46
C GLY A 169 3.26 9.20 7.26
N ALA A 170 3.26 8.52 6.10
CA ALA A 170 4.22 7.45 5.82
C ALA A 170 5.66 7.96 5.72
N ASP A 171 6.63 7.15 6.14
CA ASP A 171 8.05 7.43 5.95
C ASP A 171 8.59 6.76 4.68
N LEU A 172 8.81 7.56 3.65
CA LEU A 172 9.38 7.18 2.34
C LEU A 172 10.81 7.74 2.18
N ASN A 173 11.51 8.03 3.28
CA ASN A 173 12.85 8.60 3.23
C ASN A 173 13.80 7.68 2.44
N GLY A 174 14.38 8.23 1.36
CA GLY A 174 15.30 7.49 0.49
C GLY A 174 14.67 6.35 -0.31
N ALA A 175 13.33 6.23 -0.33
CA ALA A 175 12.64 5.21 -1.13
C ALA A 175 12.83 5.45 -2.63
N GLU A 176 12.92 4.38 -3.43
CA GLU A 176 13.03 4.43 -4.89
C GLU A 176 11.66 4.28 -5.54
N LEU A 177 11.08 5.38 -6.01
CA LEU A 177 9.75 5.47 -6.63
C LEU A 177 9.81 5.77 -8.14
N ARG A 178 10.90 5.34 -8.80
CA ARG A 178 11.07 5.59 -10.24
C ARG A 178 9.98 4.91 -11.04
N TYR A 179 9.30 5.68 -11.92
CA TYR A 179 8.17 5.21 -12.73
C TYR A 179 6.94 4.73 -11.93
N ALA A 180 6.91 4.93 -10.61
CA ALA A 180 5.75 4.56 -9.80
C ALA A 180 4.52 5.39 -10.18
N ASN A 181 3.35 4.77 -10.08
CA ASN A 181 2.08 5.45 -10.28
C ASN A 181 1.48 5.86 -8.92
N LEU A 182 1.59 7.12 -8.56
CA LEU A 182 1.06 7.74 -7.35
C LEU A 182 -0.15 8.64 -7.66
N SER A 183 -0.82 8.43 -8.82
CA SER A 183 -1.92 9.29 -9.21
C SER A 183 -3.07 9.25 -8.19
N GLY A 184 -3.47 10.43 -7.72
CA GLY A 184 -4.53 10.58 -6.73
C GLY A 184 -4.17 10.08 -5.32
N ALA A 185 -2.93 9.68 -5.05
CA ALA A 185 -2.50 9.24 -3.72
C ALA A 185 -2.58 10.36 -2.68
N ASP A 186 -2.84 10.00 -1.44
CA ASP A 186 -2.76 10.89 -0.28
C ASP A 186 -1.35 10.78 0.35
N LEU A 187 -0.52 11.80 0.11
CA LEU A 187 0.85 11.91 0.60
C LEU A 187 0.99 13.01 1.67
N ARG A 188 -0.11 13.41 2.27
CA ARG A 188 -0.08 14.44 3.31
C ARG A 188 0.80 14.02 4.48
N TYR A 189 1.65 14.94 4.92
CA TYR A 189 2.61 14.70 6.02
C TYR A 189 3.61 13.57 5.76
N ALA A 190 3.64 12.96 4.57
CA ALA A 190 4.59 11.92 4.23
C ALA A 190 6.02 12.48 4.18
N ASN A 191 6.98 11.67 4.59
CA ASN A 191 8.39 11.99 4.47
C ASN A 191 8.98 11.40 3.19
N LEU A 192 9.08 12.20 2.14
CA LEU A 192 9.68 11.86 0.84
C LEU A 192 11.12 12.41 0.72
N SER A 193 11.75 12.78 1.82
CA SER A 193 13.12 13.31 1.78
C SER A 193 14.05 12.29 1.12
N ARG A 194 14.88 12.75 0.18
CA ARG A 194 15.81 11.92 -0.62
C ARG A 194 15.16 10.83 -1.49
N ALA A 195 13.83 10.83 -1.61
CA ALA A 195 13.14 9.84 -2.43
C ALA A 195 13.45 10.01 -3.92
N GLY A 196 13.57 8.90 -4.63
CA GLY A 196 13.80 8.85 -6.07
C GLY A 196 12.50 8.84 -6.87
N LEU A 197 11.92 9.99 -7.17
CA LEU A 197 10.64 10.15 -7.88
C LEU A 197 10.77 10.38 -9.40
N LYS A 198 11.91 10.00 -9.96
CA LYS A 198 12.16 10.19 -11.41
C LYS A 198 11.09 9.50 -12.26
N CYS A 199 10.44 10.27 -13.13
CA CYS A 199 9.37 9.80 -14.02
C CYS A 199 8.13 9.22 -13.27
N ALA A 200 7.97 9.50 -11.97
CA ALA A 200 6.79 9.09 -11.22
C ALA A 200 5.55 9.86 -11.67
N ASN A 201 4.40 9.22 -11.62
CA ASN A 201 3.12 9.86 -11.89
C ASN A 201 2.47 10.31 -10.56
N LEU A 202 2.55 11.59 -10.25
CA LEU A 202 1.95 12.25 -9.10
C LEU A 202 0.69 13.06 -9.47
N SER A 203 0.08 12.77 -10.62
CA SER A 203 -1.09 13.53 -11.07
C SER A 203 -2.24 13.46 -10.07
N GLY A 204 -2.74 14.62 -9.64
CA GLY A 204 -3.82 14.71 -8.67
C GLY A 204 -3.45 14.22 -7.26
N ALA A 205 -2.20 13.88 -6.97
CA ALA A 205 -1.76 13.52 -5.63
C ALA A 205 -1.85 14.71 -4.67
N ASP A 206 -2.04 14.42 -3.39
CA ASP A 206 -2.01 15.43 -2.34
C ASP A 206 -0.70 15.35 -1.55
N LEU A 207 0.15 16.35 -1.71
CA LEU A 207 1.43 16.46 -1.01
C LEU A 207 1.39 17.52 0.11
N ASN A 208 0.21 17.88 0.60
CA ASN A 208 0.08 18.88 1.64
C ASN A 208 0.97 18.55 2.87
N CYS A 209 1.81 19.48 3.28
CA CYS A 209 2.76 19.33 4.39
C CYS A 209 3.77 18.16 4.23
N ALA A 210 3.95 17.61 3.04
CA ALA A 210 4.95 16.56 2.80
C ALA A 210 6.36 17.13 2.90
N LEU A 211 7.29 16.32 3.44
CA LEU A 211 8.72 16.62 3.46
C LEU A 211 9.35 16.06 2.18
N ILE A 212 9.92 16.93 1.32
CA ILE A 212 10.49 16.54 0.02
C ILE A 212 11.94 17.01 -0.15
N SER A 213 12.65 17.28 0.93
CA SER A 213 14.04 17.75 0.87
C SER A 213 14.94 16.74 0.14
N ASN A 214 15.68 17.22 -0.84
CA ASN A 214 16.57 16.41 -1.70
C ASN A 214 15.85 15.28 -2.48
N ALA A 215 14.52 15.28 -2.58
CA ALA A 215 13.79 14.36 -3.45
C ALA A 215 14.11 14.66 -4.92
N ASN A 216 14.22 13.63 -5.75
CA ASN A 216 14.47 13.77 -7.18
C ASN A 216 13.16 13.69 -7.98
N LEU A 217 12.66 14.84 -8.45
CA LEU A 217 11.44 14.97 -9.23
C LEU A 217 11.68 15.03 -10.75
N SER A 218 12.84 14.59 -11.26
CA SER A 218 13.14 14.60 -12.70
C SER A 218 11.99 13.99 -13.52
N ASN A 219 11.39 14.76 -14.41
CA ASN A 219 10.31 14.32 -15.28
C ASN A 219 9.08 13.73 -14.57
N ALA A 220 8.90 13.98 -13.28
CA ALA A 220 7.70 13.58 -12.56
C ALA A 220 6.48 14.35 -13.09
N ASN A 221 5.34 13.67 -13.22
CA ASN A 221 4.09 14.29 -13.61
C ASN A 221 3.35 14.85 -12.38
N LEU A 222 3.30 16.16 -12.23
CA LEU A 222 2.63 16.88 -11.15
C LEU A 222 1.27 17.46 -11.56
N SER A 223 0.69 17.03 -12.69
CA SER A 223 -0.55 17.59 -13.21
C SER A 223 -1.69 17.51 -12.19
N GLY A 224 -2.25 18.66 -11.80
CA GLY A 224 -3.34 18.73 -10.84
C GLY A 224 -2.98 18.31 -9.40
N ALA A 225 -1.71 18.07 -9.09
CA ALA A 225 -1.27 17.78 -7.73
C ALA A 225 -1.49 18.97 -6.80
N LEU A 226 -1.73 18.69 -5.52
CA LEU A 226 -1.81 19.71 -4.46
C LEU A 226 -0.44 19.89 -3.81
N LEU A 227 0.19 21.04 -4.07
CA LEU A 227 1.44 21.48 -3.45
C LEU A 227 1.11 22.62 -2.49
N PHE A 228 0.74 22.26 -1.26
CA PHE A 228 0.34 23.21 -0.24
C PHE A 228 1.24 23.06 0.98
N PHE A 229 1.78 24.21 1.46
CA PHE A 229 2.67 24.27 2.61
C PHE A 229 3.88 23.31 2.49
N ILE A 230 4.66 23.49 1.42
CA ILE A 230 5.80 22.61 1.07
C ILE A 230 7.08 23.43 0.95
N ASN A 231 8.16 22.95 1.59
CA ASN A 231 9.52 23.43 1.32
C ASN A 231 10.17 22.56 0.22
N SER A 232 10.22 23.11 -0.99
CA SER A 232 10.85 22.45 -2.14
C SER A 232 12.21 23.07 -2.54
N ARG A 233 12.82 23.91 -1.70
CA ARG A 233 14.07 24.61 -2.04
C ARG A 233 15.21 23.65 -2.37
N GLU A 234 15.28 22.51 -1.71
CA GLU A 234 16.32 21.50 -1.88
C GLU A 234 15.89 20.35 -2.80
N VAL A 235 14.74 20.45 -3.45
CA VAL A 235 14.26 19.43 -4.38
C VAL A 235 15.13 19.44 -5.63
N LEU A 236 15.52 18.25 -6.06
CA LEU A 236 16.36 18.07 -7.25
C LEU A 236 15.48 17.98 -8.50
N ASN A 237 15.87 18.73 -9.52
CA ASN A 237 15.30 18.67 -10.87
C ASN A 237 13.76 18.93 -10.93
N LEU A 238 13.27 19.85 -10.10
CA LEU A 238 11.92 20.39 -10.24
C LEU A 238 11.91 21.46 -11.32
N GLU A 239 11.55 21.09 -12.53
CA GLU A 239 11.56 21.98 -13.67
C GLU A 239 10.34 22.90 -13.73
N PRO A 240 10.48 24.17 -14.16
CA PRO A 240 9.34 25.11 -14.29
C PRO A 240 8.20 24.56 -15.17
N LEU A 241 8.50 23.71 -16.15
CA LEU A 241 7.51 23.09 -17.02
C LEU A 241 6.58 22.13 -16.26
N GLN A 242 7.07 21.43 -15.23
CA GLN A 242 6.26 20.55 -14.39
C GLN A 242 5.22 21.36 -13.61
N LEU A 243 5.55 22.60 -13.18
CA LEU A 243 4.65 23.51 -12.48
C LEU A 243 3.66 24.22 -13.42
N LYS A 244 3.87 24.13 -14.74
CA LYS A 244 2.99 24.70 -15.80
C LYS A 244 2.23 23.62 -16.56
N ALA A 245 2.35 22.33 -16.18
CA ALA A 245 1.61 21.22 -16.80
C ALA A 245 0.09 21.50 -16.83
N LYS A 246 -0.65 20.80 -17.68
CA LYS A 246 -2.11 20.92 -17.73
C LYS A 246 -2.79 19.60 -17.40
N PRO A 247 -3.69 19.59 -16.40
CA PRO A 247 -4.01 20.67 -15.48
C PRO A 247 -2.81 21.02 -14.61
N SER A 248 -2.58 22.32 -14.34
CA SER A 248 -1.44 22.72 -13.52
C SER A 248 -1.60 22.28 -12.05
N PRO A 249 -0.49 21.94 -11.35
CA PRO A 249 -0.56 21.69 -9.93
C PRO A 249 -1.04 22.94 -9.18
N PHE A 250 -1.72 22.74 -8.05
CA PHE A 250 -2.15 23.84 -7.19
C PHE A 250 -1.01 24.23 -6.26
N LEU A 251 -0.70 25.53 -6.17
CA LEU A 251 0.40 26.07 -5.40
C LEU A 251 -0.09 27.06 -4.34
N CYS A 252 0.18 26.78 -3.06
CA CYS A 252 -0.04 27.73 -1.99
C CYS A 252 0.99 27.54 -0.89
N ASN A 253 1.68 28.62 -0.53
CA ASN A 253 2.79 28.64 0.42
C ASN A 253 3.86 27.56 0.10
N VAL A 254 4.36 27.57 -1.13
CA VAL A 254 5.40 26.66 -1.61
C VAL A 254 6.73 27.40 -1.69
N ALA A 255 7.74 26.95 -0.95
CA ALA A 255 9.11 27.46 -1.12
C ALA A 255 9.76 26.79 -2.33
N LEU A 256 9.87 27.52 -3.45
CA LEU A 256 10.40 26.99 -4.71
C LEU A 256 11.93 27.06 -4.74
N PRO A 257 12.61 26.09 -5.43
CA PRO A 257 14.05 26.18 -5.68
C PRO A 257 14.44 27.46 -6.43
N ALA A 258 15.65 27.96 -6.17
CA ALA A 258 16.12 29.22 -6.77
C ALA A 258 16.11 29.22 -8.31
N TYR A 259 16.42 28.07 -8.93
CA TYR A 259 16.41 27.92 -10.40
C TYR A 259 15.00 27.85 -11.00
N SER A 260 13.99 27.48 -10.21
CA SER A 260 12.59 27.47 -10.64
C SER A 260 11.86 28.79 -10.43
N GLN A 261 12.51 29.76 -9.78
CA GLN A 261 11.99 31.11 -9.54
C GLN A 261 12.02 32.00 -10.81
N GLN A 262 11.97 31.43 -12.00
CA GLN A 262 11.79 32.23 -13.21
C GLN A 262 10.47 33.02 -13.13
N PRO A 263 10.40 34.24 -13.72
CA PRO A 263 9.45 35.30 -13.37
C PRO A 263 7.95 35.00 -13.53
N ASN A 264 7.57 33.73 -13.72
CA ASN A 264 6.21 33.34 -14.06
C ASN A 264 5.59 32.21 -13.22
N VAL A 265 6.19 31.78 -12.11
CA VAL A 265 5.59 30.82 -11.19
C VAL A 265 5.31 31.52 -9.86
N ASN A 266 4.03 31.81 -9.62
CA ASN A 266 3.59 32.35 -8.32
C ASN A 266 3.40 31.18 -7.33
N PRO A 267 4.21 31.10 -6.23
CA PRO A 267 4.11 30.02 -5.24
C PRO A 267 2.82 30.09 -4.41
N ASN A 268 2.06 31.18 -4.51
CA ASN A 268 0.78 31.39 -3.82
C ASN A 268 -0.39 31.53 -4.79
N ARG A 269 -0.25 31.04 -6.02
CA ARG A 269 -1.20 31.24 -7.12
C ARG A 269 -2.62 30.79 -6.78
N ASP A 270 -2.76 29.71 -6.04
CA ASP A 270 -4.03 29.00 -5.87
C ASP A 270 -4.56 29.05 -4.41
N CYS A 271 -3.95 29.86 -3.52
CA CYS A 271 -4.34 29.91 -2.11
C CYS A 271 -5.84 30.20 -1.88
N ASP A 272 -6.47 30.96 -2.77
CA ASP A 272 -7.89 31.27 -2.65
C ASP A 272 -8.82 30.12 -3.12
N ARG A 273 -8.26 29.15 -3.83
CA ARG A 273 -8.98 27.99 -4.36
C ARG A 273 -8.81 26.73 -3.50
N ILE A 274 -7.73 26.67 -2.72
CA ILE A 274 -7.40 25.50 -1.90
C ILE A 274 -8.45 25.21 -0.83
N PRO A 275 -9.07 26.16 -0.13
CA PRO A 275 -10.11 25.85 0.85
C PRO A 275 -11.27 25.04 0.25
N GLN A 276 -11.75 25.39 -0.93
CA GLN A 276 -12.82 24.66 -1.60
C GLN A 276 -12.37 23.24 -1.99
N LEU A 277 -11.11 23.07 -2.43
CA LEU A 277 -10.55 21.77 -2.79
C LEU A 277 -10.38 20.86 -1.56
N LEU A 278 -9.90 21.40 -0.43
CA LEU A 278 -9.76 20.68 0.83
C LEU A 278 -11.13 20.26 1.36
N SER A 279 -12.09 21.20 1.40
CA SER A 279 -13.46 20.93 1.83
C SER A 279 -14.11 19.79 1.02
N ALA A 280 -14.01 19.86 -0.32
CA ALA A 280 -14.59 18.84 -1.20
C ALA A 280 -13.88 17.48 -1.12
N ARG A 281 -12.57 17.46 -0.85
CA ARG A 281 -11.76 16.24 -0.84
C ARG A 281 -11.83 15.47 0.48
N TYR A 282 -11.94 16.21 1.59
CA TYR A 282 -11.82 15.64 2.94
C TYR A 282 -13.11 15.76 3.76
N ASP A 283 -14.20 16.21 3.14
CA ASP A 283 -15.50 16.38 3.79
C ASP A 283 -15.43 17.23 5.08
N ILE A 284 -14.58 18.25 5.05
CA ILE A 284 -14.45 19.26 6.13
C ILE A 284 -15.22 20.53 5.78
N SER A 285 -15.58 21.33 6.78
CA SER A 285 -16.24 22.60 6.52
C SER A 285 -15.33 23.57 5.75
N LEU A 286 -15.93 24.46 4.96
CA LEU A 286 -15.18 25.49 4.24
C LEU A 286 -14.44 26.43 5.22
N GLU A 287 -15.03 26.71 6.38
CA GLU A 287 -14.41 27.53 7.44
C GLU A 287 -13.16 26.86 8.02
N GLU A 288 -13.23 25.56 8.30
CA GLU A 288 -12.08 24.77 8.75
C GLU A 288 -10.98 24.74 7.69
N ALA A 289 -11.35 24.48 6.43
CA ALA A 289 -10.42 24.50 5.31
C ALA A 289 -9.76 25.87 5.12
N GLN A 290 -10.51 26.95 5.30
CA GLN A 290 -9.99 28.32 5.26
C GLN A 290 -9.00 28.58 6.41
N GLY A 291 -9.32 28.13 7.63
CA GLY A 291 -8.44 28.23 8.78
C GLY A 291 -7.08 27.59 8.54
N ILE A 292 -7.07 26.37 7.96
CA ILE A 292 -5.84 25.63 7.58
C ILE A 292 -4.99 26.46 6.60
N VAL A 293 -5.60 27.08 5.59
CA VAL A 293 -4.88 27.89 4.58
C VAL A 293 -4.37 29.19 5.19
N ASP A 294 -5.15 29.83 6.06
CA ASP A 294 -4.76 31.11 6.70
C ASP A 294 -3.60 30.90 7.69
N GLU A 295 -3.58 29.79 8.43
CA GLU A 295 -2.45 29.40 9.28
C GLU A 295 -1.18 29.17 8.44
N ALA A 296 -1.28 28.43 7.35
CA ALA A 296 -0.17 28.20 6.45
C ALA A 296 0.37 29.48 5.82
N ARG A 297 -0.49 30.44 5.46
CA ARG A 297 -0.07 31.76 4.91
C ARG A 297 0.76 32.60 5.88
N GLN A 298 0.61 32.38 7.17
CA GLN A 298 1.40 33.12 8.19
C GLN A 298 2.82 32.57 8.30
N HIS A 299 3.05 31.33 7.85
CA HIS A 299 4.37 30.74 7.87
C HIS A 299 5.30 31.38 6.83
N ARG A 300 6.49 31.78 7.27
CA ARG A 300 7.56 32.28 6.41
C ARG A 300 8.66 31.22 6.32
N TRP A 301 9.01 30.87 5.11
CA TRP A 301 10.17 30.01 4.86
C TRP A 301 11.43 30.85 5.00
N ASP A 302 12.22 30.66 6.04
CA ASP A 302 13.50 31.33 6.29
C ASP A 302 14.60 30.83 5.34
#